data_e9563cf7cc74872125bb1282336a4076
#
_entry.id   e9563cf7cc74872125bb1282336a4076
#
_cell.length_a   1.000
_cell.length_b   1.000
_cell.length_c   1.000
_cell.angle_alpha   90.00
_cell.angle_beta   90.00
_cell.angle_gamma   90.00
#
_symmetry.space_group_name_H-M   'P 1'
#
loop_
_entity.id
_entity.type
_entity.pdbx_description
1 polymer ?
#
loop_
_entity_poly.entity_id
_entity_poly.type
_entity_poly.pdbx_seq_one_letter_code
_entity_poly.pdbx_strand_id
1 'polypeptide(L)'
;KKILLLGTYIKRSANLYFLSQEYEFLPQQELRLTIDEAVRVINVCGTECSVVYHTTGPMRATEVARLLDLLKVVTEAAMGGLYSLFISVSDGEMDLSVECAAELSFLASPDVTVQQEDGLWLVRTRIGGGSGA
;
A
#
# COMPACT_ATOMS: atom_id res chain seq x y z
N LYS A 1 3.15 -8.50 -17.32
CA LYS A 1 3.34 -8.39 -15.86
C LYS A 1 2.67 -7.15 -15.28
N LYS A 2 2.84 -5.99 -15.93
CA LYS A 2 2.12 -4.78 -15.54
C LYS A 2 0.61 -4.98 -15.58
N ILE A 3 0.14 -5.66 -16.62
CA ILE A 3 -1.29 -5.94 -16.78
C ILE A 3 -1.79 -6.82 -15.65
N LEU A 4 -1.02 -7.80 -15.22
CA LEU A 4 -1.38 -8.66 -14.11
C LEU A 4 -1.50 -7.86 -12.81
N LEU A 5 -0.55 -6.98 -12.53
CA LEU A 5 -0.58 -6.14 -11.34
C LEU A 5 -1.76 -5.18 -11.37
N LEU A 6 -1.99 -4.52 -12.50
CA LEU A 6 -3.11 -3.61 -12.65
C LEU A 6 -4.44 -4.34 -12.45
N GLY A 7 -4.58 -5.53 -13.02
CA GLY A 7 -5.77 -6.35 -12.84
C GLY A 7 -6.01 -6.71 -11.38
N THR A 8 -4.95 -7.00 -10.64
CA THR A 8 -5.05 -7.30 -9.22
C THR A 8 -5.57 -6.08 -8.44
N TYR A 9 -5.03 -4.90 -8.72
CA TYR A 9 -5.49 -3.68 -8.07
C TYR A 9 -6.96 -3.38 -8.37
N ILE A 10 -7.37 -3.53 -9.63
CA ILE A 10 -8.76 -3.30 -10.03
C ILE A 10 -9.68 -4.25 -9.29
N LYS A 11 -9.34 -5.53 -9.27
CA LYS A 11 -10.14 -6.55 -8.58
C LYS A 11 -10.27 -6.26 -7.10
N ARG A 12 -9.18 -5.94 -6.43
CA ARG A 12 -9.19 -5.67 -5.00
C ARG A 12 -9.90 -4.38 -4.66
N SER A 13 -9.72 -3.34 -5.47
CA SER A 13 -10.42 -2.08 -5.26
C SER A 13 -11.94 -2.26 -5.39
N ALA A 14 -12.38 -3.02 -6.39
CA ALA A 14 -13.80 -3.31 -6.56
C ALA A 14 -14.35 -4.11 -5.37
N ASN A 15 -13.60 -5.11 -4.92
CA ASN A 15 -13.99 -5.92 -3.77
C ASN A 15 -14.13 -5.07 -2.50
N LEU A 16 -13.16 -4.18 -2.26
CA LEU A 16 -13.19 -3.28 -1.11
C LEU A 16 -14.37 -2.32 -1.19
N TYR A 17 -14.69 -1.85 -2.38
CA TYR A 17 -15.84 -0.99 -2.58
C TYR A 17 -17.14 -1.70 -2.17
N PHE A 18 -17.34 -2.93 -2.61
CA PHE A 18 -18.52 -3.71 -2.24
C PHE A 18 -18.56 -3.98 -0.75
N LEU A 19 -17.44 -4.35 -0.15
CA LEU A 19 -17.37 -4.58 1.30
C LEU A 19 -17.68 -3.31 2.08
N SER A 20 -17.23 -2.14 1.61
CA SER A 20 -17.49 -0.88 2.30
C SER A 20 -18.95 -0.48 2.28
N GLN A 21 -19.75 -1.03 1.37
CA GLN A 21 -21.20 -0.79 1.36
C GLN A 21 -21.92 -1.52 2.48
N GLU A 22 -21.35 -2.63 2.96
CA GLU A 22 -21.98 -3.45 3.99
C GLU A 22 -21.30 -3.33 5.35
N TYR A 23 -19.99 -3.07 5.36
CA TYR A 23 -19.21 -3.10 6.59
C TYR A 23 -18.38 -1.84 6.72
N GLU A 24 -18.49 -1.17 7.86
CA GLU A 24 -17.61 -0.03 8.17
C GLU A 24 -16.21 -0.52 8.50
N PHE A 25 -16.10 -1.62 9.23
CA PHE A 25 -14.83 -2.20 9.63
C PHE A 25 -14.63 -3.56 9.01
N LEU A 26 -13.39 -3.83 8.61
CA LEU A 26 -12.97 -5.12 8.08
C LEU A 26 -12.05 -5.81 9.08
N PRO A 27 -12.14 -7.15 9.22
CA PRO A 27 -11.18 -7.87 10.06
C PRO A 27 -9.78 -7.83 9.46
N GLN A 28 -8.78 -8.05 10.29
CA GLN A 28 -7.39 -8.08 9.84
C GLN A 28 -7.14 -9.05 8.69
N GLN A 29 -7.90 -10.14 8.66
CA GLN A 29 -7.83 -11.12 7.59
C GLN A 29 -8.02 -10.50 6.20
N GLU A 30 -8.99 -9.58 6.07
CA GLU A 30 -9.27 -8.93 4.80
C GLU A 30 -8.15 -7.96 4.41
N LEU A 31 -7.59 -7.25 5.39
CA LEU A 31 -6.45 -6.38 5.15
C LEU A 31 -5.28 -7.21 4.63
N ARG A 32 -4.94 -8.29 5.32
CA ARG A 32 -3.81 -9.13 4.97
C ARG A 32 -4.00 -9.79 3.61
N LEU A 33 -5.20 -10.28 3.35
CA LEU A 33 -5.50 -10.89 2.05
C LEU A 33 -5.29 -9.88 0.91
N THR A 34 -5.75 -8.65 1.12
CA THR A 34 -5.62 -7.59 0.12
C THR A 34 -4.16 -7.25 -0.17
N ILE A 35 -3.39 -7.00 0.88
CA ILE A 35 -2.00 -6.60 0.73
C ILE A 35 -1.13 -7.77 0.26
N ASP A 36 -1.32 -8.97 0.83
CA ASP A 36 -0.54 -10.15 0.47
C ASP A 36 -0.70 -10.51 -1.01
N GLU A 37 -1.90 -10.34 -1.54
CA GLU A 37 -2.11 -10.61 -2.97
C GLU A 37 -1.32 -9.63 -3.84
N ALA A 38 -1.32 -8.36 -3.46
CA ALA A 38 -0.52 -7.35 -4.18
C ALA A 38 0.97 -7.67 -4.09
N VAL A 39 1.45 -8.04 -2.90
CA VAL A 39 2.85 -8.40 -2.68
C VAL A 39 3.25 -9.60 -3.55
N ARG A 40 2.39 -10.61 -3.62
CA ARG A 40 2.64 -11.79 -4.44
C ARG A 40 2.82 -11.41 -5.91
N VAL A 41 1.94 -10.55 -6.42
CA VAL A 41 2.00 -10.14 -7.82
C VAL A 41 3.22 -9.27 -8.09
N ILE A 42 3.58 -8.38 -7.15
CA ILE A 42 4.78 -7.56 -7.28
C ILE A 42 6.03 -8.45 -7.39
N ASN A 43 6.10 -9.50 -6.56
CA ASN A 43 7.20 -10.46 -6.64
C ASN A 43 7.24 -11.20 -7.98
N VAL A 44 6.06 -11.57 -8.50
CA VAL A 44 5.96 -12.21 -9.82
C VAL A 44 6.48 -11.26 -10.91
N CYS A 45 6.32 -9.95 -10.73
CA CYS A 45 6.82 -8.95 -11.68
C CYS A 45 8.33 -8.74 -11.58
N GLY A 46 9.02 -9.41 -10.68
CA GLY A 46 10.48 -9.34 -10.58
C GLY A 46 11.02 -8.42 -9.52
N THR A 47 10.17 -7.79 -8.72
CA THR A 47 10.58 -6.93 -7.62
C THR A 47 10.64 -7.74 -6.33
N GLU A 48 11.67 -7.55 -5.54
CA GLU A 48 11.74 -8.16 -4.22
C GLU A 48 10.82 -7.38 -3.27
N CYS A 49 9.68 -7.97 -2.92
CA CYS A 49 8.67 -7.31 -2.12
C CYS A 49 8.30 -8.15 -0.91
N SER A 50 8.22 -7.50 0.24
CA SER A 50 7.80 -8.15 1.49
C SER A 50 6.96 -7.20 2.32
N VAL A 51 6.19 -7.77 3.25
CA VAL A 51 5.32 -6.99 4.13
C VAL A 51 5.36 -7.56 5.54
N VAL A 52 5.28 -6.65 6.53
CA VAL A 52 5.08 -7.01 7.93
C VAL A 52 3.87 -6.26 8.45
N TYR A 53 3.14 -6.90 9.35
CA TYR A 53 1.93 -6.34 9.94
C TYR A 53 2.09 -6.15 11.44
N HIS A 54 1.76 -4.94 11.90
CA HIS A 54 1.74 -4.60 13.33
C HIS A 54 0.34 -4.12 13.71
N THR A 55 -0.66 -4.73 13.11
CA THR A 55 -2.06 -4.36 13.34
C THR A 55 -2.64 -5.17 14.48
N THR A 56 -3.50 -4.53 15.28
CA THR A 56 -4.07 -5.14 16.49
C THR A 56 -5.56 -5.35 16.43
N GLY A 57 -6.26 -4.71 15.51
CA GLY A 57 -7.71 -4.81 15.44
C GLY A 57 -8.24 -4.61 14.04
N PRO A 58 -9.57 -4.58 13.91
CA PRO A 58 -10.18 -4.33 12.60
C PRO A 58 -9.86 -2.92 12.11
N MET A 59 -9.91 -2.73 10.81
CA MET A 59 -9.60 -1.48 10.16
C MET A 59 -10.79 -1.04 9.34
N ARG A 60 -11.00 0.27 9.20
CA ARG A 60 -12.08 0.77 8.37
C ARG A 60 -11.84 0.36 6.91
N ALA A 61 -12.91 -0.05 6.23
CA ALA A 61 -12.81 -0.44 4.83
C ALA A 61 -12.22 0.70 3.98
N THR A 62 -12.58 1.95 4.29
CA THR A 62 -12.04 3.11 3.60
C THR A 62 -10.55 3.29 3.81
N GLU A 63 -10.05 2.94 5.00
CA GLU A 63 -8.62 3.00 5.30
C GLU A 63 -7.85 1.94 4.52
N VAL A 64 -8.39 0.72 4.47
CA VAL A 64 -7.77 -0.35 3.68
C VAL A 64 -7.69 0.04 2.22
N ALA A 65 -8.76 0.65 1.70
CA ALA A 65 -8.79 1.11 0.32
C ALA A 65 -7.72 2.19 0.06
N ARG A 66 -7.50 3.09 1.02
CA ARG A 66 -6.45 4.12 0.90
C ARG A 66 -5.06 3.52 0.88
N LEU A 67 -4.82 2.50 1.73
CA LEU A 67 -3.52 1.83 1.75
C LEU A 67 -3.25 1.13 0.42
N LEU A 68 -4.26 0.46 -0.13
CA LEU A 68 -4.14 -0.20 -1.42
C LEU A 68 -3.88 0.81 -2.53
N ASP A 69 -4.56 1.96 -2.48
CA ASP A 69 -4.41 3.01 -3.48
C ASP A 69 -3.00 3.60 -3.46
N LEU A 70 -2.45 3.85 -2.27
CA LEU A 70 -1.08 4.33 -2.15
C LEU A 70 -0.08 3.30 -2.70
N LEU A 71 -0.27 2.04 -2.36
CA LEU A 71 0.59 0.98 -2.86
C LEU A 71 0.55 0.93 -4.40
N LYS A 72 -0.64 1.07 -4.97
CA LYS A 72 -0.82 1.12 -6.42
C LYS A 72 -0.05 2.29 -7.03
N VAL A 73 -0.21 3.49 -6.46
CA VAL A 73 0.44 4.70 -7.00
C VAL A 73 1.96 4.56 -6.94
N VAL A 74 2.50 4.05 -5.84
CA VAL A 74 3.95 3.87 -5.69
C VAL A 74 4.47 2.85 -6.70
N THR A 75 3.81 1.71 -6.84
CA THR A 75 4.26 0.67 -7.76
C THR A 75 4.16 1.13 -9.22
N GLU A 76 3.13 1.88 -9.58
CA GLU A 76 3.02 2.42 -10.92
C GLU A 76 4.13 3.45 -11.22
N ALA A 77 4.39 4.34 -10.26
CA ALA A 77 5.41 5.37 -10.43
C ALA A 77 6.81 4.78 -10.57
N ALA A 78 7.08 3.69 -9.87
CA ALA A 78 8.41 3.07 -9.86
C ALA A 78 8.56 1.92 -10.87
N MET A 79 7.48 1.54 -11.54
CA MET A 79 7.48 0.39 -12.45
C MET A 79 8.52 0.56 -13.55
N GLY A 80 9.29 -0.49 -13.80
CA GLY A 80 10.38 -0.47 -14.77
C GLY A 80 11.74 -0.24 -14.13
N GLY A 81 11.77 0.30 -12.91
CA GLY A 81 12.99 0.50 -12.15
C GLY A 81 12.80 0.23 -10.67
N LEU A 82 11.81 -0.56 -10.33
CA LEU A 82 11.53 -0.94 -8.94
C LEU A 82 12.34 -2.20 -8.61
N TYR A 83 13.28 -2.06 -7.68
CA TYR A 83 14.18 -3.15 -7.30
C TYR A 83 13.73 -3.86 -6.05
N SER A 84 13.33 -3.10 -5.03
CA SER A 84 12.82 -3.70 -3.80
C SER A 84 11.76 -2.79 -3.18
N LEU A 85 10.85 -3.42 -2.44
CA LEU A 85 9.77 -2.74 -1.75
C LEU A 85 9.50 -3.46 -0.43
N PHE A 86 9.68 -2.76 0.67
CA PHE A 86 9.34 -3.28 1.98
C PHE A 86 8.16 -2.50 2.53
N ILE A 87 7.12 -3.21 2.95
CA ILE A 87 5.88 -2.64 3.42
C ILE A 87 5.71 -2.95 4.90
N SER A 88 5.43 -1.93 5.70
CA SER A 88 5.09 -2.10 7.11
C SER A 88 3.72 -1.49 7.34
N VAL A 89 2.79 -2.29 7.82
CA VAL A 89 1.40 -1.86 8.07
C VAL A 89 1.13 -1.91 9.55
N SER A 90 0.69 -0.78 10.11
CA SER A 90 0.24 -0.71 11.49
C SER A 90 -1.14 -0.05 11.53
N ASP A 91 -1.72 0.04 12.73
CA ASP A 91 -3.07 0.62 12.85
C ASP A 91 -3.05 2.08 12.39
N GLY A 92 -3.75 2.36 11.29
CA GLY A 92 -3.87 3.71 10.74
C GLY A 92 -2.64 4.25 10.02
N GLU A 93 -1.63 3.41 9.74
CA GLU A 93 -0.40 3.89 9.12
C GLU A 93 0.22 2.82 8.23
N MET A 94 0.82 3.26 7.13
CA MET A 94 1.61 2.36 6.28
C MET A 94 2.92 3.05 5.91
N ASP A 95 4.02 2.33 6.05
CA ASP A 95 5.35 2.78 5.68
C ASP A 95 5.87 1.92 4.54
N LEU A 96 6.40 2.58 3.52
CA LEU A 96 7.01 1.91 2.37
C LEU A 96 8.48 2.32 2.28
N SER A 97 9.36 1.32 2.19
CA SER A 97 10.78 1.55 1.86
C SER A 97 10.96 1.09 0.43
N VAL A 98 11.29 2.02 -0.46
CA VAL A 98 11.28 1.77 -1.89
C VAL A 98 12.66 2.00 -2.47
N GLU A 99 13.24 0.95 -3.05
CA GLU A 99 14.47 1.07 -3.81
C GLU A 99 14.12 1.05 -5.28
N CYS A 100 14.29 2.19 -5.95
CA CYS A 100 13.90 2.32 -7.35
C CYS A 100 14.73 3.37 -8.06
N ALA A 101 14.66 3.35 -9.38
CA ALA A 101 15.34 4.35 -10.22
C ALA A 101 14.52 5.64 -10.36
N ALA A 102 13.22 5.58 -10.08
CA ALA A 102 12.33 6.71 -10.24
C ALA A 102 12.47 7.72 -9.11
N GLU A 103 12.11 8.97 -9.41
CA GLU A 103 12.07 10.05 -8.44
C GLU A 103 10.65 10.10 -7.87
N LEU A 104 10.49 9.97 -6.56
CA LEU A 104 9.18 9.82 -5.93
C LEU A 104 8.71 11.02 -5.11
N SER A 105 9.45 12.12 -5.08
CA SER A 105 9.07 13.25 -4.23
C SER A 105 7.70 13.85 -4.59
N PHE A 106 7.25 13.67 -5.84
CA PHE A 106 5.94 14.16 -6.26
C PHE A 106 4.77 13.49 -5.54
N LEU A 107 5.00 12.37 -4.87
CA LEU A 107 3.95 11.68 -4.12
C LEU A 107 3.60 12.38 -2.81
N ALA A 108 4.42 13.32 -2.36
CA ALA A 108 4.17 14.03 -1.12
C ALA A 108 2.84 14.80 -1.17
N SER A 109 2.09 14.73 -0.08
CA SER A 109 0.81 15.40 0.05
C SER A 109 0.57 15.65 1.55
N PRO A 110 -0.52 16.32 1.94
CA PRO A 110 -0.80 16.49 3.37
C PRO A 110 -0.89 15.16 4.14
N ASP A 111 -1.29 14.09 3.47
CA ASP A 111 -1.46 12.78 4.10
C ASP A 111 -0.30 11.82 3.86
N VAL A 112 0.65 12.20 3.00
CA VAL A 112 1.76 11.34 2.61
C VAL A 112 3.07 12.10 2.74
N THR A 113 3.98 11.57 3.55
CA THR A 113 5.34 12.12 3.66
C THR A 113 6.28 11.28 2.82
N VAL A 114 7.20 11.96 2.13
CA VAL A 114 8.20 11.29 1.27
C VAL A 114 9.57 11.84 1.63
N GLN A 115 10.49 10.94 1.91
CA GLN A 115 11.88 11.29 2.22
C GLN A 115 12.80 10.38 1.43
N GLN A 116 13.97 10.86 1.10
CA GLN A 116 14.99 10.04 0.47
C GLN A 116 16.20 9.95 1.39
N GLU A 117 16.68 8.74 1.62
CA GLU A 117 17.79 8.50 2.53
C GLU A 117 18.58 7.31 2.05
N ASP A 118 19.87 7.51 1.77
CA ASP A 118 20.80 6.47 1.32
C ASP A 118 20.29 5.64 0.13
N GLY A 119 19.69 6.32 -0.84
CA GLY A 119 19.20 5.65 -2.03
C GLY A 119 17.83 5.00 -1.89
N LEU A 120 17.24 5.07 -0.71
CA LEU A 120 15.90 4.56 -0.46
C LEU A 120 14.90 5.71 -0.39
N TRP A 121 13.72 5.48 -0.91
CA TRP A 121 12.59 6.37 -0.71
C TRP A 121 11.75 5.84 0.43
N LEU A 122 11.48 6.70 1.40
CA LEU A 122 10.64 6.37 2.55
C LEU A 122 9.32 7.11 2.36
N VAL A 123 8.27 6.34 2.11
CA VAL A 123 6.92 6.87 1.88
C VAL A 123 6.03 6.42 3.02
N ARG A 124 5.46 7.38 3.74
CA ARG A 124 4.60 7.09 4.89
C ARG A 124 3.26 7.75 4.73
N THR A 125 2.20 7.01 4.98
CA THR A 125 0.86 7.57 5.05
C THR A 125 0.24 7.29 6.40
N ARG A 126 -0.52 8.29 6.91
CA ARG A 126 -1.35 8.15 8.09
C ARG A 126 -2.78 8.27 7.64
N ILE A 127 -3.61 7.38 8.13
CA ILE A 127 -5.02 7.38 7.79
C ILE A 127 -5.86 7.23 9.06
N GLY A 128 -6.89 8.03 9.14
CA GLY A 128 -7.97 7.88 10.11
C GLY A 128 -7.64 8.15 11.56
N GLY A 129 -6.55 7.67 12.04
CA GLY A 129 -6.29 7.64 13.47
C GLY A 129 -6.05 8.99 14.11
N GLY A 130 -5.30 9.83 13.45
CA GLY A 130 -4.84 11.07 14.07
C GLY A 130 -5.89 12.14 14.19
N SER A 131 -6.89 12.06 13.38
CA SER A 131 -7.91 13.09 13.32
C SER A 131 -8.74 13.17 14.59
N GLY A 132 -8.83 12.07 15.28
CA GLY A 132 -9.58 12.04 16.54
C GLY A 132 -8.86 12.74 17.67
N ALA A 133 -7.65 13.03 17.41
CA ALA A 133 -6.88 13.71 18.44
C ALA A 133 -7.35 15.13 18.57
#